data_fe3e9e50a194a8af03f0fe769afeb866
#
_entry.id   fe3e9e50a194a8af03f0fe769afeb866
#
_cell.length_a   1.000
_cell.length_b   1.000
_cell.length_c   1.000
_cell.angle_alpha   90.00
_cell.angle_beta   90.00
_cell.angle_gamma   90.00
#
_symmetry.space_group_name_H-M   'P 1'
#
loop_
_entity.id
_entity.type
_entity.pdbx_description
1 polymer ?
#
loop_
_entity_poly.entity_id
_entity_poly.type
_entity_poly.pdbx_seq_one_letter_code
_entity_poly.pdbx_strand_id
1 'polypeptide(L)'
;MTAEERKNLASSYLGKVVTIKIDRPKGFVHTKNNVEFTYPINYGYIPGVIGGDGEELDVYLLLVDEPLEEYTGEIIGIVYRKNDNEDKLVMAPRGTRLSQKEIAEQVYFREQYYKTEIDSLLHVSCGALVYRKRNSQREYLCLLQKHSQTYSAPKGHMEAFETEKQTAERELSEEIGIRAKFHPNFKKSAEYDISRGRRKKVVLFLTECVGEPNI
;
A
#
# COMPACT_ATOMS: atom_id res chain seq x y z
N MET A 1 -23.13 9.22 6.26
CA MET A 1 -21.80 9.80 5.94
C MET A 1 -21.53 9.66 4.45
N THR A 2 -21.08 10.70 3.75
CA THR A 2 -20.67 10.63 2.35
C THR A 2 -19.35 9.88 2.19
N ALA A 3 -19.01 9.43 0.97
CA ALA A 3 -17.73 8.77 0.71
C ALA A 3 -16.51 9.66 1.04
N GLU A 4 -16.63 10.97 0.81
CA GLU A 4 -15.59 11.94 1.14
C GLU A 4 -15.44 12.13 2.65
N GLU A 5 -16.53 12.23 3.39
CA GLU A 5 -16.51 12.32 4.84
C GLU A 5 -15.89 11.08 5.48
N ARG A 6 -16.21 9.88 4.99
CA ARG A 6 -15.59 8.63 5.43
C ARG A 6 -14.07 8.62 5.20
N LYS A 7 -13.66 8.99 3.98
CA LYS A 7 -12.24 9.08 3.60
C LYS A 7 -11.49 10.07 4.48
N ASN A 8 -12.09 11.23 4.75
CA ASN A 8 -11.49 12.25 5.63
C ASN A 8 -11.38 11.77 7.08
N LEU A 9 -12.41 11.09 7.59
CA LEU A 9 -12.39 10.50 8.92
C LEU A 9 -11.25 9.48 9.02
N ALA A 10 -11.23 8.47 8.17
CA ALA A 10 -10.21 7.43 8.19
C ALA A 10 -8.79 8.01 8.02
N SER A 11 -8.59 8.93 7.06
CA SER A 11 -7.31 9.60 6.81
C SER A 11 -6.81 10.40 8.01
N SER A 12 -7.73 10.91 8.83
CA SER A 12 -7.37 11.67 10.03
C SER A 12 -6.67 10.83 11.10
N TYR A 13 -6.82 9.50 11.05
CA TYR A 13 -6.19 8.57 11.99
C TYR A 13 -4.81 8.08 11.54
N LEU A 14 -4.48 8.18 10.26
CA LEU A 14 -3.21 7.66 9.75
C LEU A 14 -2.01 8.31 10.48
N GLY A 15 -1.15 7.46 11.05
CA GLY A 15 0.00 7.86 11.87
C GLY A 15 -0.31 8.19 13.32
N LYS A 16 -1.59 8.15 13.74
CA LYS A 16 -1.94 8.35 15.15
C LYS A 16 -1.79 7.07 15.95
N VAL A 17 -1.40 7.23 17.22
CA VAL A 17 -1.43 6.17 18.23
C VAL A 17 -2.77 6.25 18.94
N VAL A 18 -3.52 5.15 18.92
CA VAL A 18 -4.85 5.05 19.54
C VAL A 18 -5.01 3.71 20.24
N THR A 19 -5.99 3.63 21.14
CA THR A 19 -6.40 2.38 21.79
C THR A 19 -7.66 1.86 21.11
N ILE A 20 -7.67 0.56 20.78
CA ILE A 20 -8.82 -0.14 20.21
C ILE A 20 -9.32 -1.21 21.17
N LYS A 21 -10.60 -1.52 21.10
CA LYS A 21 -11.18 -2.74 21.70
C LYS A 21 -11.22 -3.83 20.65
N ILE A 22 -10.89 -5.05 21.09
CA ILE A 22 -10.88 -6.24 20.24
C ILE A 22 -12.17 -7.02 20.51
N ASP A 23 -13.03 -7.12 19.55
CA ASP A 23 -14.28 -7.93 19.62
C ASP A 23 -14.15 -9.28 18.91
N ARG A 24 -13.14 -9.41 18.03
CA ARG A 24 -12.78 -10.64 17.33
C ARG A 24 -11.29 -10.90 17.46
N PRO A 25 -10.86 -11.50 18.57
CA PRO A 25 -9.44 -11.82 18.78
C PRO A 25 -8.97 -12.87 17.78
N LYS A 26 -7.66 -12.95 17.54
CA LYS A 26 -7.05 -13.98 16.69
C LYS A 26 -7.53 -15.36 17.11
N GLY A 27 -8.03 -16.15 16.15
CA GLY A 27 -8.64 -17.45 16.39
C GLY A 27 -10.16 -17.39 16.61
N PHE A 28 -10.77 -16.20 16.65
CA PHE A 28 -12.23 -16.06 16.75
C PHE A 28 -12.92 -16.72 15.55
N VAL A 29 -13.88 -17.61 15.82
CA VAL A 29 -14.69 -18.25 14.79
C VAL A 29 -15.97 -17.46 14.58
N HIS A 30 -16.14 -16.91 13.40
CA HIS A 30 -17.35 -16.20 12.99
C HIS A 30 -18.23 -17.11 12.14
N THR A 31 -19.49 -17.26 12.53
CA THR A 31 -20.48 -18.03 11.77
C THR A 31 -21.46 -17.06 11.09
N LYS A 32 -21.50 -17.06 9.78
CA LYS A 32 -22.47 -16.29 8.99
C LYS A 32 -23.05 -17.16 7.89
N ASN A 33 -24.40 -17.25 7.82
CA ASN A 33 -25.11 -18.05 6.81
C ASN A 33 -24.64 -19.52 6.74
N ASN A 34 -24.40 -20.16 7.88
CA ASN A 34 -23.87 -21.52 8.01
C ASN A 34 -22.45 -21.71 7.43
N VAL A 35 -21.72 -20.63 7.18
CA VAL A 35 -20.29 -20.66 6.83
C VAL A 35 -19.49 -20.15 8.01
N GLU A 36 -18.56 -20.97 8.47
CA GLU A 36 -17.62 -20.62 9.53
C GLU A 36 -16.32 -20.14 8.91
N PHE A 37 -15.77 -19.06 9.45
CA PHE A 37 -14.40 -18.68 9.14
C PHE A 37 -13.70 -18.16 10.40
N THR A 38 -12.40 -18.43 10.48
CA THR A 38 -11.59 -18.04 11.61
C THR A 38 -10.82 -16.75 11.29
N TYR A 39 -10.83 -15.79 12.21
CA TYR A 39 -10.01 -14.58 12.09
C TYR A 39 -8.53 -14.93 12.31
N PRO A 40 -7.65 -14.75 11.30
CA PRO A 40 -6.23 -15.07 11.44
C PRO A 40 -5.43 -13.98 12.18
N ILE A 41 -6.05 -12.85 12.44
CA ILE A 41 -5.50 -11.67 13.12
C ILE A 41 -6.51 -11.14 14.12
N ASN A 42 -6.07 -10.31 15.06
CA ASN A 42 -6.96 -9.56 15.93
C ASN A 42 -7.73 -8.51 15.13
N TYR A 43 -8.99 -8.31 15.48
CA TYR A 43 -9.87 -7.35 14.84
C TYR A 43 -10.75 -6.69 15.90
N GLY A 44 -11.00 -5.41 15.75
CA GLY A 44 -11.77 -4.64 16.70
C GLY A 44 -12.15 -3.27 16.15
N TYR A 45 -12.33 -2.30 17.01
CA TYR A 45 -12.82 -0.97 16.66
C TYR A 45 -12.28 0.11 17.59
N ILE A 46 -12.38 1.37 17.17
CA ILE A 46 -12.08 2.53 18.02
C ILE A 46 -13.33 2.93 18.79
N PRO A 47 -13.36 2.83 20.13
CA PRO A 47 -14.53 3.16 20.92
C PRO A 47 -15.01 4.61 20.70
N GLY A 48 -16.32 4.77 20.43
CA GLY A 48 -16.98 6.07 20.27
C GLY A 48 -16.70 6.77 18.94
N VAL A 49 -16.01 6.14 17.99
CA VAL A 49 -15.75 6.68 16.65
C VAL A 49 -16.66 5.97 15.64
N ILE A 50 -17.65 6.67 15.14
CA ILE A 50 -18.65 6.09 14.24
C ILE A 50 -18.16 6.12 12.79
N GLY A 51 -18.14 4.96 12.15
CA GLY A 51 -17.81 4.73 10.75
C GLY A 51 -18.95 5.10 9.79
N GLY A 52 -18.78 4.72 8.52
CA GLY A 52 -19.71 5.07 7.45
C GLY A 52 -21.00 4.27 7.44
N ASP A 53 -21.02 3.11 8.03
CA ASP A 53 -22.16 2.21 8.18
C ASP A 53 -23.01 2.50 9.42
N GLY A 54 -22.55 3.40 10.30
CA GLY A 54 -23.23 3.77 11.55
C GLY A 54 -22.77 2.98 12.77
N GLU A 55 -21.87 2.01 12.58
CA GLU A 55 -21.20 1.26 13.65
C GLU A 55 -19.84 1.91 13.99
N GLU A 56 -19.18 1.44 15.02
CA GLU A 56 -17.86 1.93 15.42
C GLU A 56 -16.80 1.57 14.36
N LEU A 57 -15.85 2.51 14.13
CA LEU A 57 -14.85 2.40 13.06
C LEU A 57 -13.91 1.21 13.29
N ASP A 58 -13.99 0.25 12.44
CA ASP A 58 -13.28 -1.03 12.48
C ASP A 58 -11.77 -0.92 12.24
N VAL A 59 -11.03 -1.80 12.89
CA VAL A 59 -9.55 -1.84 12.85
C VAL A 59 -9.02 -3.27 12.74
N TYR A 60 -8.20 -3.54 11.74
CA TYR A 60 -7.34 -4.71 11.68
C TYR A 60 -6.08 -4.48 12.53
N LEU A 61 -5.77 -5.37 13.47
CA LEU A 61 -4.52 -5.34 14.23
C LEU A 61 -3.54 -6.36 13.68
N LEU A 62 -2.48 -5.89 13.05
CA LEU A 62 -1.45 -6.70 12.41
C LEU A 62 -0.22 -6.88 13.29
N LEU A 63 0.50 -8.00 13.09
CA LEU A 63 1.77 -8.32 13.76
C LEU A 63 1.67 -8.42 15.30
N VAL A 64 0.49 -8.73 15.81
CA VAL A 64 0.25 -9.05 17.22
C VAL A 64 -0.49 -10.38 17.25
N ASP A 65 0.21 -11.43 17.67
CA ASP A 65 -0.25 -12.79 17.52
C ASP A 65 -1.08 -13.31 18.70
N GLU A 66 -0.93 -12.69 19.87
CA GLU A 66 -1.69 -13.04 21.06
C GLU A 66 -3.14 -12.56 20.94
N PRO A 67 -4.14 -13.41 21.30
CA PRO A 67 -5.52 -12.96 21.46
C PRO A 67 -5.62 -11.92 22.58
N LEU A 68 -6.21 -10.77 22.31
CA LEU A 68 -6.29 -9.64 23.24
C LEU A 68 -7.72 -9.12 23.35
N GLU A 69 -8.02 -8.38 24.41
CA GLU A 69 -9.28 -7.63 24.60
C GLU A 69 -9.14 -6.17 24.15
N GLU A 70 -7.95 -5.61 24.27
CA GLU A 70 -7.63 -4.25 23.82
C GLU A 70 -6.16 -4.13 23.42
N TYR A 71 -5.85 -3.13 22.60
CA TYR A 71 -4.48 -2.83 22.19
C TYR A 71 -4.29 -1.34 21.90
N THR A 72 -3.12 -0.83 22.26
CA THR A 72 -2.68 0.54 21.91
C THR A 72 -1.56 0.46 20.88
N GLY A 73 -1.79 0.99 19.69
CA GLY A 73 -0.85 0.92 18.58
C GLY A 73 -0.95 2.10 17.62
N GLU A 74 -0.14 2.10 16.58
CA GLU A 74 -0.12 3.13 15.54
C GLU A 74 -1.00 2.69 14.35
N ILE A 75 -1.84 3.59 13.85
CA ILE A 75 -2.57 3.37 12.59
C ILE A 75 -1.59 3.55 11.43
N ILE A 76 -1.24 2.46 10.77
CA ILE A 76 -0.23 2.41 9.72
C ILE A 76 -0.81 2.35 8.31
N GLY A 77 -2.12 2.10 8.20
CA GLY A 77 -2.80 2.01 6.91
C GLY A 77 -4.30 2.17 7.02
N ILE A 78 -4.93 2.26 5.86
CA ILE A 78 -6.37 2.37 5.69
C ILE A 78 -6.78 1.51 4.49
N VAL A 79 -7.85 0.76 4.65
CA VAL A 79 -8.53 0.01 3.58
C VAL A 79 -9.80 0.76 3.22
N TYR A 80 -9.82 1.39 2.05
CA TYR A 80 -11.00 2.04 1.49
C TYR A 80 -11.78 1.03 0.65
N ARG A 81 -13.02 0.75 1.01
CA ARG A 81 -13.93 -0.09 0.22
C ARG A 81 -14.72 0.74 -0.76
N LYS A 82 -14.51 0.55 -2.06
CA LYS A 82 -15.16 1.32 -3.13
C LYS A 82 -16.60 0.93 -3.39
N ASN A 83 -16.99 -0.27 -3.01
CA ASN A 83 -18.32 -0.86 -3.23
C ASN A 83 -19.05 -1.16 -1.91
N ASP A 84 -18.64 -0.50 -0.82
CA ASP A 84 -19.22 -0.62 0.52
C ASP A 84 -19.15 0.74 1.24
N ASN A 85 -19.87 0.86 2.36
CA ASN A 85 -19.89 2.07 3.20
C ASN A 85 -18.93 1.97 4.40
N GLU A 86 -18.14 0.93 4.49
CA GLU A 86 -17.31 0.59 5.63
C GLU A 86 -15.83 0.61 5.24
N ASP A 87 -15.15 1.71 5.54
CA ASP A 87 -13.68 1.76 5.45
C ASP A 87 -13.08 1.20 6.75
N LYS A 88 -11.88 0.64 6.69
CA LYS A 88 -11.23 0.02 7.85
C LYS A 88 -9.85 0.59 8.07
N LEU A 89 -9.48 0.76 9.33
CA LEU A 89 -8.13 1.13 9.70
C LEU A 89 -7.25 -0.11 9.86
N VAL A 90 -5.94 0.09 9.72
CA VAL A 90 -4.93 -0.93 9.93
C VAL A 90 -3.97 -0.44 11.00
N MET A 91 -3.92 -1.16 12.11
CA MET A 91 -3.05 -0.88 13.24
C MET A 91 -1.92 -1.90 13.33
N ALA A 92 -0.78 -1.45 13.83
CA ALA A 92 0.34 -2.33 14.18
C ALA A 92 1.13 -1.74 15.37
N PRO A 93 2.11 -2.48 15.93
CA PRO A 93 3.05 -1.95 16.90
C PRO A 93 3.70 -0.67 16.38
N ARG A 94 3.87 0.32 17.28
CA ARG A 94 4.39 1.64 16.94
C ARG A 94 5.73 1.55 16.20
N GLY A 95 5.89 2.34 15.14
CA GLY A 95 7.09 2.35 14.31
C GLY A 95 7.09 1.31 13.18
N THR A 96 6.07 0.45 13.12
CA THR A 96 5.90 -0.49 12.00
C THR A 96 5.64 0.26 10.70
N ARG A 97 6.23 -0.21 9.61
CA ARG A 97 6.02 0.32 8.26
C ARG A 97 5.79 -0.84 7.29
N LEU A 98 4.54 -1.07 6.93
CA LEU A 98 4.13 -2.04 5.92
C LEU A 98 3.70 -1.32 4.65
N SER A 99 4.08 -1.87 3.51
CA SER A 99 3.61 -1.43 2.20
C SER A 99 2.13 -1.77 2.00
N GLN A 100 1.50 -1.15 1.02
CA GLN A 100 0.13 -1.47 0.60
C GLN A 100 -0.04 -2.96 0.29
N LYS A 101 0.95 -3.58 -0.37
CA LYS A 101 0.97 -5.01 -0.67
C LYS A 101 0.97 -5.87 0.60
N GLU A 102 1.89 -5.59 1.54
CA GLU A 102 1.99 -6.36 2.79
C GLU A 102 0.73 -6.26 3.63
N ILE A 103 0.08 -5.09 3.65
CA ILE A 103 -1.23 -4.91 4.28
C ILE A 103 -2.29 -5.73 3.54
N ALA A 104 -2.36 -5.61 2.19
CA ALA A 104 -3.33 -6.33 1.37
C ALA A 104 -3.29 -7.85 1.61
N GLU A 105 -2.10 -8.42 1.66
CA GLU A 105 -1.90 -9.85 1.91
C GLU A 105 -2.44 -10.29 3.27
N GLN A 106 -2.25 -9.48 4.32
CA GLN A 106 -2.70 -9.82 5.68
C GLN A 106 -4.21 -9.66 5.89
N VAL A 107 -4.84 -8.69 5.20
CA VAL A 107 -6.29 -8.47 5.30
C VAL A 107 -7.10 -9.20 4.23
N TYR A 108 -6.43 -9.91 3.31
CA TYR A 108 -7.05 -10.58 2.17
C TYR A 108 -8.18 -11.54 2.54
N PHE A 109 -8.09 -12.20 3.71
CA PHE A 109 -9.11 -13.12 4.21
C PHE A 109 -10.52 -12.51 4.28
N ARG A 110 -10.62 -11.19 4.44
CA ARG A 110 -11.88 -10.42 4.43
C ARG A 110 -12.03 -9.57 3.18
N GLU A 111 -10.97 -8.91 2.76
CA GLU A 111 -11.04 -7.88 1.73
C GLU A 111 -11.12 -8.45 0.29
N GLN A 112 -10.88 -9.75 0.09
CA GLN A 112 -11.05 -10.43 -1.22
C GLN A 112 -12.46 -10.31 -1.80
N TYR A 113 -13.47 -10.02 -0.99
CA TYR A 113 -14.88 -9.89 -1.41
C TYR A 113 -15.26 -8.45 -1.79
N TYR A 114 -14.34 -7.50 -1.65
CA TYR A 114 -14.56 -6.08 -1.87
C TYR A 114 -13.60 -5.51 -2.92
N LYS A 115 -14.03 -4.40 -3.53
CA LYS A 115 -13.11 -3.57 -4.33
C LYS A 115 -12.43 -2.58 -3.40
N THR A 116 -11.17 -2.82 -3.11
CA THR A 116 -10.42 -2.05 -2.13
C THR A 116 -9.32 -1.21 -2.75
N GLU A 117 -9.03 -0.08 -2.10
CA GLU A 117 -7.81 0.71 -2.28
C GLU A 117 -7.15 0.83 -0.91
N ILE A 118 -5.84 0.62 -0.84
CA ILE A 118 -5.11 0.69 0.42
C ILE A 118 -4.19 1.91 0.41
N ASP A 119 -4.28 2.74 1.44
CA ASP A 119 -3.29 3.77 1.77
C ASP A 119 -2.42 3.28 2.95
N SER A 120 -1.15 3.62 2.97
CA SER A 120 -0.23 3.20 4.03
C SER A 120 0.81 4.28 4.35
N LEU A 121 1.45 4.16 5.52
CA LEU A 121 2.57 5.02 5.88
C LEU A 121 3.84 4.73 5.06
N LEU A 122 3.95 3.55 4.43
CA LEU A 122 5.05 3.21 3.52
C LEU A 122 4.57 3.14 2.08
N HIS A 123 4.89 4.16 1.29
CA HIS A 123 4.65 4.18 -0.14
C HIS A 123 5.79 3.50 -0.90
N VAL A 124 5.50 2.50 -1.72
CA VAL A 124 6.49 1.85 -2.59
C VAL A 124 6.26 2.28 -4.03
N SER A 125 7.32 2.70 -4.70
CA SER A 125 7.33 2.96 -6.14
C SER A 125 8.43 2.14 -6.79
N CYS A 126 8.15 1.56 -7.95
CA CYS A 126 9.11 0.75 -8.70
C CYS A 126 9.22 1.24 -10.13
N GLY A 127 10.42 1.12 -10.69
CA GLY A 127 10.70 1.52 -12.07
C GLY A 127 12.07 1.08 -12.51
N ALA A 128 12.66 1.73 -13.49
CA ALA A 128 13.98 1.38 -13.96
C ALA A 128 14.84 2.57 -14.41
N LEU A 129 16.15 2.37 -14.29
CA LEU A 129 17.13 3.12 -15.05
C LEU A 129 17.14 2.52 -16.47
N VAL A 130 16.60 3.27 -17.41
CA VAL A 130 16.52 2.86 -18.81
C VAL A 130 17.68 3.51 -19.55
N TYR A 131 18.49 2.71 -20.25
CA TYR A 131 19.60 3.25 -21.04
C TYR A 131 19.61 2.68 -22.46
N ARG A 132 20.25 3.42 -23.36
CA ARG A 132 20.64 2.96 -24.69
C ARG A 132 22.14 3.14 -24.89
N LYS A 133 22.73 2.37 -25.80
CA LYS A 133 24.11 2.54 -26.23
C LYS A 133 24.14 3.35 -27.51
N ARG A 134 24.91 4.43 -27.52
CA ARG A 134 25.18 5.25 -28.69
C ARG A 134 26.66 5.66 -28.70
N ASN A 135 27.34 5.40 -29.82
CA ASN A 135 28.75 5.74 -29.99
C ASN A 135 29.63 5.30 -28.80
N SER A 136 29.47 4.05 -28.32
CA SER A 136 30.17 3.48 -27.16
C SER A 136 29.87 4.15 -25.81
N GLN A 137 28.92 5.07 -25.76
CA GLN A 137 28.44 5.72 -24.52
C GLN A 137 27.06 5.19 -24.13
N ARG A 138 26.75 5.26 -22.84
CA ARG A 138 25.39 5.01 -22.33
C ARG A 138 24.68 6.34 -22.15
N GLU A 139 23.53 6.46 -22.78
CA GLU A 139 22.59 7.55 -22.56
C GLU A 139 21.45 7.02 -21.70
N TYR A 140 21.05 7.76 -20.64
CA TYR A 140 19.97 7.37 -19.75
C TYR A 140 18.73 8.19 -20.04
N LEU A 141 17.57 7.52 -20.05
CA LEU A 141 16.29 8.17 -20.20
C LEU A 141 15.83 8.74 -18.85
N CYS A 142 15.45 10.02 -18.87
CA CYS A 142 14.85 10.71 -17.74
C CYS A 142 13.55 11.37 -18.18
N LEU A 143 12.52 11.29 -17.37
CA LEU A 143 11.26 11.99 -17.57
C LEU A 143 11.28 13.33 -16.83
N LEU A 144 10.92 14.40 -17.54
CA LEU A 144 10.75 15.71 -16.93
C LEU A 144 9.38 15.80 -16.24
N GLN A 145 9.39 15.95 -14.94
CA GLN A 145 8.18 16.14 -14.15
C GLN A 145 7.69 17.60 -14.30
N LYS A 146 6.58 17.81 -15.00
CA LYS A 146 6.07 19.15 -15.37
C LYS A 146 5.86 20.10 -14.18
N HIS A 147 5.35 19.57 -13.06
CA HIS A 147 5.05 20.39 -11.88
C HIS A 147 6.28 20.77 -11.05
N SER A 148 7.22 19.87 -10.87
CA SER A 148 8.43 20.09 -10.06
C SER A 148 9.64 20.53 -10.85
N GLN A 149 9.58 20.50 -12.20
CA GLN A 149 10.69 20.77 -13.10
C GLN A 149 11.94 19.92 -12.79
N THR A 150 11.71 18.69 -12.25
CA THR A 150 12.78 17.76 -11.91
C THR A 150 12.80 16.57 -12.87
N TYR A 151 13.97 16.01 -13.06
CA TYR A 151 14.13 14.77 -13.83
C TYR A 151 14.02 13.56 -12.94
N SER A 152 13.33 12.52 -13.39
CA SER A 152 13.22 11.26 -12.70
C SER A 152 13.33 10.07 -13.66
N ALA A 153 13.76 8.93 -13.14
CA ALA A 153 13.58 7.66 -13.85
C ALA A 153 12.09 7.33 -13.98
N PRO A 154 11.65 6.68 -15.07
CA PRO A 154 10.29 6.17 -15.19
C PRO A 154 9.99 5.21 -14.04
N LYS A 155 8.91 5.46 -13.30
CA LYS A 155 8.48 4.71 -12.12
C LYS A 155 7.12 5.16 -11.63
N GLY A 156 6.35 4.26 -11.06
CA GLY A 156 5.10 4.59 -10.38
C GLY A 156 4.82 3.73 -9.17
N HIS A 157 3.64 3.90 -8.62
CA HIS A 157 3.24 3.27 -7.37
C HIS A 157 2.96 1.78 -7.56
N MET A 158 3.40 0.99 -6.59
CA MET A 158 3.07 -0.43 -6.53
C MET A 158 1.58 -0.60 -6.23
N GLU A 159 0.90 -1.39 -7.02
CA GLU A 159 -0.48 -1.81 -6.76
C GLU A 159 -0.53 -3.03 -5.83
N ALA A 160 -1.70 -3.26 -5.22
CA ALA A 160 -1.92 -4.44 -4.39
C ALA A 160 -1.65 -5.71 -5.21
N PHE A 161 -0.93 -6.66 -4.59
CA PHE A 161 -0.54 -7.96 -5.16
C PHE A 161 0.50 -7.93 -6.29
N GLU A 162 0.97 -6.77 -6.74
CA GLU A 162 2.12 -6.70 -7.64
C GLU A 162 3.43 -7.06 -6.92
N THR A 163 4.36 -7.64 -7.65
CA THR A 163 5.78 -7.65 -7.25
C THR A 163 6.45 -6.36 -7.69
N GLU A 164 7.57 -5.98 -7.05
CA GLU A 164 8.36 -4.81 -7.46
C GLU A 164 8.73 -4.83 -8.96
N LYS A 165 8.97 -6.04 -9.49
CA LYS A 165 9.31 -6.23 -10.90
C LYS A 165 8.09 -6.02 -11.81
N GLN A 166 6.92 -6.55 -11.45
CA GLN A 166 5.68 -6.35 -12.18
C GLN A 166 5.28 -4.88 -12.23
N THR A 167 5.37 -4.18 -11.10
CA THR A 167 5.15 -2.72 -11.06
C THR A 167 6.08 -1.99 -12.03
N ALA A 168 7.40 -2.30 -11.99
CA ALA A 168 8.35 -1.65 -12.89
C ALA A 168 8.07 -1.97 -14.36
N GLU A 169 7.67 -3.19 -14.70
CA GLU A 169 7.27 -3.59 -16.07
C GLU A 169 6.03 -2.82 -16.55
N ARG A 170 4.99 -2.72 -15.71
CA ARG A 170 3.77 -1.97 -16.01
C ARG A 170 4.07 -0.48 -16.23
N GLU A 171 4.76 0.15 -15.29
CA GLU A 171 5.08 1.58 -15.35
C GLU A 171 5.93 1.96 -16.58
N LEU A 172 6.92 1.13 -16.95
CA LEU A 172 7.70 1.34 -18.17
C LEU A 172 6.84 1.21 -19.44
N SER A 173 5.87 0.29 -19.44
CA SER A 173 4.93 0.16 -20.54
C SER A 173 3.98 1.36 -20.65
N GLU A 174 3.49 1.86 -19.50
CA GLU A 174 2.53 2.96 -19.43
C GLU A 174 3.19 4.33 -19.72
N GLU A 175 4.35 4.61 -19.09
CA GLU A 175 5.00 5.93 -19.20
C GLU A 175 5.81 6.11 -20.48
N ILE A 176 6.41 5.04 -21.03
CA ILE A 176 7.35 5.15 -22.16
C ILE A 176 7.17 4.08 -23.25
N GLY A 177 6.16 3.23 -23.15
CA GLY A 177 5.78 2.26 -24.19
C GLY A 177 6.79 1.13 -24.43
N ILE A 178 7.71 0.86 -23.51
CA ILE A 178 8.72 -0.20 -23.69
C ILE A 178 8.40 -1.46 -22.90
N ARG A 179 8.82 -2.61 -23.45
CA ARG A 179 8.88 -3.88 -22.71
C ARG A 179 10.27 -4.04 -22.09
N ALA A 180 10.31 -4.11 -20.77
CA ALA A 180 11.57 -4.21 -20.06
C ALA A 180 12.15 -5.62 -20.06
N LYS A 181 13.47 -5.71 -20.25
CA LYS A 181 14.25 -6.90 -19.94
C LYS A 181 15.30 -6.49 -18.91
N PHE A 182 14.97 -6.69 -17.64
CA PHE A 182 15.84 -6.26 -16.56
C PHE A 182 17.14 -7.06 -16.46
N HIS A 183 18.22 -6.37 -16.14
CA HIS A 183 19.48 -7.01 -15.77
C HIS A 183 19.29 -7.84 -14.50
N PRO A 184 19.65 -9.13 -14.50
CA PRO A 184 19.31 -10.06 -13.42
C PRO A 184 19.94 -9.68 -12.07
N ASN A 185 21.08 -9.02 -12.08
CA ASN A 185 21.88 -8.71 -10.89
C ASN A 185 21.82 -7.21 -10.51
N PHE A 186 20.88 -6.43 -11.07
CA PHE A 186 20.75 -5.03 -10.73
C PHE A 186 19.38 -4.74 -10.11
N LYS A 187 19.42 -4.42 -8.84
CA LYS A 187 18.30 -3.86 -8.09
C LYS A 187 18.85 -2.89 -7.05
N LYS A 188 18.39 -1.66 -7.05
CA LYS A 188 18.75 -0.65 -6.06
C LYS A 188 17.49 -0.06 -5.45
N SER A 189 17.57 0.29 -4.18
CA SER A 189 16.47 0.98 -3.50
C SER A 189 16.99 2.12 -2.66
N ALA A 190 16.15 3.13 -2.51
CA ALA A 190 16.34 4.24 -1.59
C ALA A 190 15.05 4.45 -0.81
N GLU A 191 15.18 4.80 0.47
CA GLU A 191 14.07 5.17 1.33
C GLU A 191 14.30 6.57 1.88
N TYR A 192 13.23 7.35 1.94
CA TYR A 192 13.28 8.70 2.50
C TYR A 192 11.92 9.10 3.07
N ASP A 193 11.95 9.99 4.03
CA ASP A 193 10.75 10.52 4.64
C ASP A 193 10.10 11.54 3.69
N ILE A 194 8.78 11.45 3.60
CA ILE A 194 7.91 12.42 2.93
C ILE A 194 7.01 13.10 3.97
N SER A 195 6.02 13.87 3.54
CA SER A 195 5.17 14.62 4.47
C SER A 195 4.36 13.73 5.44
N ARG A 196 4.03 14.25 6.60
CA ARG A 196 3.10 13.66 7.58
C ARG A 196 3.49 12.26 8.12
N GLY A 197 4.79 12.02 8.37
CA GLY A 197 5.27 10.75 8.93
C GLY A 197 5.22 9.57 7.97
N ARG A 198 4.96 9.82 6.69
CA ARG A 198 5.02 8.82 5.63
C ARG A 198 6.44 8.66 5.11
N ARG A 199 6.78 7.44 4.70
CA ARG A 199 8.04 7.10 4.04
C ARG A 199 7.80 6.67 2.61
N LYS A 200 8.73 6.96 1.75
CA LYS A 200 8.74 6.47 0.37
C LYS A 200 9.94 5.58 0.13
N LYS A 201 9.68 4.37 -0.36
CA LYS A 201 10.69 3.45 -0.88
C LYS A 201 10.62 3.50 -2.40
N VAL A 202 11.73 3.77 -3.06
CA VAL A 202 11.86 3.69 -4.51
C VAL A 202 12.77 2.53 -4.85
N VAL A 203 12.28 1.63 -5.70
CA VAL A 203 13.04 0.47 -6.19
C VAL A 203 13.29 0.64 -7.68
N LEU A 204 14.55 0.59 -8.09
CA LEU A 204 14.96 0.74 -9.49
C LEU A 204 15.69 -0.51 -9.98
N PHE A 205 15.23 -0.99 -11.12
CA PHE A 205 15.89 -2.00 -11.93
C PHE A 205 16.74 -1.32 -13.01
N LEU A 206 17.47 -2.08 -13.81
CA LEU A 206 18.24 -1.61 -14.95
C LEU A 206 17.74 -2.34 -16.20
N THR A 207 17.47 -1.60 -17.29
CA THR A 207 17.10 -2.18 -18.58
C THR A 207 17.73 -1.42 -19.74
N GLU A 208 18.10 -2.14 -20.77
CA GLU A 208 18.50 -1.56 -22.06
C GLU A 208 17.25 -1.32 -22.91
N CYS A 209 17.09 -0.12 -23.43
CA CYS A 209 16.03 0.20 -24.38
C CYS A 209 16.44 -0.26 -25.77
N VAL A 210 15.70 -1.17 -26.35
CA VAL A 210 15.86 -1.62 -27.73
C VAL A 210 14.75 -0.97 -28.56
N GLY A 211 15.08 -0.04 -29.41
CA GLY A 211 14.12 0.79 -30.17
C GLY A 211 13.97 2.21 -29.60
N GLU A 212 13.01 2.94 -30.15
CA GLU A 212 12.69 4.30 -29.68
C GLU A 212 11.55 4.23 -28.63
N PRO A 213 11.69 4.89 -27.48
CA PRO A 213 10.60 4.99 -26.51
C PRO A 213 9.47 5.84 -27.07
N ASN A 214 8.24 5.49 -26.76
CA ASN A 214 7.06 6.29 -27.09
C ASN A 214 6.78 7.23 -25.91
N ILE A 215 7.19 8.51 -26.05
CA ILE A 215 7.12 9.54 -25.00
C ILE A 215 6.11 10.60 -25.40
#